data_9c27cc66f6b3648437bed96c6dd292c0
#
_entry.id   9c27cc66f6b3648437bed96c6dd292c0
#
_cell.length_a   1.000
_cell.length_b   1.000
_cell.length_c   1.000
_cell.angle_alpha   90.00
_cell.angle_beta   90.00
_cell.angle_gamma   90.00
#
_symmetry.space_group_name_H-M   'P 1'
#
loop_
_entity.id
_entity.type
_entity.pdbx_description
1 polymer ?
#
loop_
_entity_poly.entity_id
_entity_poly.type
_entity_poly.pdbx_seq_one_letter_code
_entity_poly.pdbx_strand_id
1 'polypeptide(L)'
;MYKLGIDVGGTNTDAVLIDENLRIVAEVKNPTSDDVYEGIIGAVRHVLEQSGIDPAKVGQAMLGTTQCTNAIVERKNLAPIALLRIGAPAAMGIPPMTDWPDDIKNVVVAQAIISGGFEHNGKELAPLDEAAACSFFESIKGKVESVAISCVFSTVRNDHELRIAELCREILGRDVHVSISSEIGSMGLIERENATILNSALCKVARRFTEGFARSLADLGVINADIYLSQNDGTLMTMAHARRYPILTIACGPTNSIRGASYLSKHENAIVIDVGGTTTDIGVIQNGFPRESSMAATIGGIRTNFRMPDVLTIGLGGGSIVRQRSNGTITVGPDSVGYRITEKALIFGGDTITATDIAVRLGMYELGDRSKVAGIDEAFALKAMAVIREQVENALDTMKVSNSDVDVILVGGGSIILPEKLAGARSV
;
A
#
# COMPACT_ATOMS: atom_id res chain seq x y z
N MET A 1 13.24 -24.05 -12.31
CA MET A 1 13.62 -22.72 -11.75
C MET A 1 12.57 -22.34 -10.71
N TYR A 2 12.98 -21.93 -9.50
CA TYR A 2 12.06 -21.59 -8.42
C TYR A 2 11.78 -20.09 -8.38
N LYS A 3 10.60 -19.72 -7.85
CA LYS A 3 10.19 -18.33 -7.62
C LYS A 3 9.89 -18.14 -6.15
N LEU A 4 10.44 -17.08 -5.58
CA LEU A 4 10.28 -16.69 -4.17
C LEU A 4 9.40 -15.46 -4.09
N GLY A 5 8.25 -15.58 -3.43
CA GLY A 5 7.36 -14.46 -3.10
C GLY A 5 7.52 -14.10 -1.63
N ILE A 6 7.59 -12.81 -1.33
CA ILE A 6 7.68 -12.29 0.04
C ILE A 6 6.68 -11.14 0.16
N ASP A 7 5.89 -11.16 1.21
CA ASP A 7 5.00 -10.04 1.57
C ASP A 7 5.28 -9.57 2.99
N VAL A 8 5.60 -8.29 3.11
CA VAL A 8 5.91 -7.66 4.40
C VAL A 8 4.71 -6.85 4.84
N GLY A 9 3.87 -7.49 5.67
CA GLY A 9 2.73 -6.84 6.29
C GLY A 9 3.07 -6.19 7.63
N GLY A 10 2.10 -5.48 8.20
CA GLY A 10 2.25 -4.82 9.51
C GLY A 10 2.31 -5.79 10.69
N THR A 11 1.82 -7.02 10.53
CA THR A 11 1.76 -8.04 11.61
C THR A 11 2.64 -9.24 11.32
N ASN A 12 2.70 -9.68 10.07
CA ASN A 12 3.46 -10.85 9.65
C ASN A 12 4.26 -10.54 8.38
N THR A 13 5.38 -11.24 8.23
CA THR A 13 6.13 -11.36 6.98
C THR A 13 5.92 -12.78 6.47
N ASP A 14 5.30 -12.88 5.31
CA ASP A 14 4.99 -14.15 4.66
C ASP A 14 6.02 -14.41 3.56
N ALA A 15 6.50 -15.66 3.44
CA ALA A 15 7.35 -16.08 2.34
C ALA A 15 6.82 -17.39 1.73
N VAL A 16 6.81 -17.47 0.41
CA VAL A 16 6.38 -18.64 -0.34
C VAL A 16 7.37 -18.96 -1.44
N LEU A 17 7.70 -20.23 -1.59
CA LEU A 17 8.51 -20.74 -2.66
C LEU A 17 7.67 -21.63 -3.57
N ILE A 18 7.66 -21.35 -4.87
CA ILE A 18 6.93 -22.11 -5.87
C ILE A 18 7.87 -22.66 -6.95
N ASP A 19 7.52 -23.83 -7.49
CA ASP A 19 8.23 -24.46 -8.61
C ASP A 19 7.83 -23.85 -9.97
N GLU A 20 8.41 -24.38 -11.04
CA GLU A 20 8.10 -23.99 -12.42
C GLU A 20 6.66 -24.32 -12.87
N ASN A 21 5.98 -25.24 -12.18
CA ASN A 21 4.61 -25.59 -12.39
C ASN A 21 3.63 -24.81 -11.51
N LEU A 22 4.13 -23.78 -10.82
CA LEU A 22 3.39 -22.92 -9.87
C LEU A 22 2.81 -23.70 -8.66
N ARG A 23 3.48 -24.80 -8.26
CA ARG A 23 3.14 -25.56 -7.05
C ARG A 23 3.91 -25.00 -5.87
N ILE A 24 3.25 -24.87 -4.74
CA ILE A 24 3.89 -24.45 -3.48
C ILE A 24 4.84 -25.57 -3.05
N VAL A 25 6.12 -25.22 -2.90
CA VAL A 25 7.18 -26.10 -2.39
C VAL A 25 7.37 -25.92 -0.89
N ALA A 26 7.30 -24.67 -0.43
CA ALA A 26 7.37 -24.32 0.97
C ALA A 26 6.69 -22.97 1.19
N GLU A 27 6.12 -22.78 2.38
CA GLU A 27 5.53 -21.53 2.81
C GLU A 27 5.80 -21.29 4.30
N VAL A 28 6.03 -20.04 4.66
CA VAL A 28 6.35 -19.63 6.03
C VAL A 28 5.64 -18.33 6.34
N LYS A 29 5.11 -18.25 7.54
CA LYS A 29 4.52 -17.05 8.11
C LYS A 29 5.25 -16.71 9.41
N ASN A 30 5.99 -15.61 9.39
CA ASN A 30 6.74 -15.13 10.55
C ASN A 30 6.11 -13.84 11.10
N PRO A 31 6.11 -13.61 12.42
CA PRO A 31 5.80 -12.30 12.97
C PRO A 31 6.72 -11.22 12.37
N THR A 32 6.18 -10.07 12.01
CA THR A 32 6.98 -8.91 11.59
C THR A 32 7.78 -8.40 12.79
N SER A 33 9.06 -8.12 12.58
CA SER A 33 9.94 -7.50 13.58
C SER A 33 9.99 -5.98 13.39
N ASP A 34 10.48 -5.26 14.41
CA ASP A 34 10.73 -3.81 14.32
C ASP A 34 11.75 -3.50 13.21
N ASP A 35 12.70 -4.40 12.98
CA ASP A 35 13.59 -4.35 11.81
C ASP A 35 12.99 -5.22 10.69
N VAL A 36 12.47 -4.53 9.67
CA VAL A 36 11.85 -5.17 8.50
C VAL A 36 12.82 -6.10 7.77
N TYR A 37 14.12 -5.78 7.74
CA TYR A 37 15.13 -6.62 7.08
C TYR A 37 15.37 -7.93 7.82
N GLU A 38 15.40 -7.89 9.14
CA GLU A 38 15.46 -9.07 9.98
C GLU A 38 14.26 -10.00 9.74
N GLY A 39 13.06 -9.41 9.61
CA GLY A 39 11.83 -10.14 9.27
C GLY A 39 11.92 -10.83 7.91
N ILE A 40 12.40 -10.12 6.88
CA ILE A 40 12.60 -10.66 5.53
C ILE A 40 13.65 -11.78 5.55
N ILE A 41 14.81 -11.55 6.14
CA ILE A 41 15.90 -12.54 6.25
C ILE A 41 15.40 -13.80 6.96
N GLY A 42 14.67 -13.64 8.07
CA GLY A 42 14.10 -14.74 8.83
C GLY A 42 13.12 -15.57 7.99
N ALA A 43 12.18 -14.92 7.31
CA ALA A 43 11.17 -15.60 6.49
C ALA A 43 11.83 -16.33 5.29
N VAL A 44 12.76 -15.67 4.59
CA VAL A 44 13.48 -16.28 3.45
C VAL A 44 14.34 -17.46 3.91
N ARG A 45 15.06 -17.32 5.02
CA ARG A 45 15.86 -18.43 5.58
C ARG A 45 14.98 -19.63 5.90
N HIS A 46 13.88 -19.43 6.62
CA HIS A 46 12.98 -20.52 7.01
C HIS A 46 12.36 -21.23 5.79
N VAL A 47 11.92 -20.47 4.77
CA VAL A 47 11.35 -21.10 3.56
C VAL A 47 12.38 -21.87 2.76
N LEU A 48 13.64 -21.41 2.71
CA LEU A 48 14.74 -22.13 2.07
C LEU A 48 15.11 -23.40 2.84
N GLU A 49 15.21 -23.33 4.18
CA GLU A 49 15.47 -24.49 5.06
C GLU A 49 14.35 -25.54 4.95
N GLN A 50 13.08 -25.10 5.00
CA GLN A 50 11.93 -25.99 4.87
C GLN A 50 11.87 -26.70 3.52
N SER A 51 12.20 -25.99 2.44
CA SER A 51 12.20 -26.53 1.09
C SER A 51 13.38 -27.46 0.79
N GLY A 52 14.51 -27.29 1.48
CA GLY A 52 15.76 -28.01 1.22
C GLY A 52 16.38 -27.74 -0.16
N ILE A 53 15.95 -26.71 -0.87
CA ILE A 53 16.49 -26.35 -2.18
C ILE A 53 17.79 -25.56 -2.04
N ASP A 54 18.65 -25.67 -3.08
CA ASP A 54 19.80 -24.79 -3.24
C ASP A 54 19.31 -23.36 -3.54
N PRO A 55 19.66 -22.34 -2.71
CA PRO A 55 19.25 -20.95 -2.93
C PRO A 55 19.63 -20.40 -4.31
N ALA A 56 20.72 -20.87 -4.90
CA ALA A 56 21.18 -20.48 -6.24
C ALA A 56 20.20 -20.90 -7.36
N LYS A 57 19.26 -21.82 -7.08
CA LYS A 57 18.20 -22.25 -8.03
C LYS A 57 16.98 -21.35 -8.02
N VAL A 58 16.89 -20.37 -7.12
CA VAL A 58 15.86 -19.34 -7.15
C VAL A 58 16.19 -18.38 -8.29
N GLY A 59 15.32 -18.30 -9.27
CA GLY A 59 15.53 -17.46 -10.46
C GLY A 59 14.72 -16.16 -10.46
N GLN A 60 13.71 -16.04 -9.59
CA GLN A 60 12.91 -14.83 -9.42
C GLN A 60 12.60 -14.62 -7.94
N ALA A 61 12.71 -13.38 -7.47
CA ALA A 61 12.31 -12.97 -6.13
C ALA A 61 11.39 -11.75 -6.21
N MET A 62 10.23 -11.82 -5.57
CA MET A 62 9.20 -10.79 -5.62
C MET A 62 8.91 -10.30 -4.20
N LEU A 63 8.90 -8.97 -4.02
CA LEU A 63 8.66 -8.32 -2.73
C LEU A 63 7.42 -7.44 -2.78
N GLY A 64 6.43 -7.73 -1.92
CA GLY A 64 5.40 -6.81 -1.48
C GLY A 64 5.84 -6.08 -0.20
N THR A 65 5.62 -4.77 -0.11
CA THR A 65 6.04 -4.00 1.06
C THR A 65 5.17 -2.78 1.31
N THR A 66 4.92 -2.49 2.59
CA THR A 66 4.17 -1.31 3.04
C THR A 66 5.08 -0.13 3.41
N GLN A 67 6.40 -0.22 3.21
CA GLN A 67 7.35 0.79 3.71
C GLN A 67 7.10 2.20 3.18
N CYS A 68 6.75 2.36 1.91
CA CYS A 68 6.44 3.67 1.33
C CYS A 68 5.15 4.26 1.93
N THR A 69 4.12 3.44 2.12
CA THR A 69 2.88 3.86 2.78
C THR A 69 3.15 4.31 4.21
N ASN A 70 3.89 3.49 4.97
CA ASN A 70 4.22 3.78 6.37
C ASN A 70 5.08 5.05 6.50
N ALA A 71 6.05 5.27 5.61
CA ALA A 71 6.87 6.48 5.61
C ALA A 71 6.04 7.76 5.49
N ILE A 72 5.00 7.74 4.63
CA ILE A 72 4.09 8.89 4.48
C ILE A 72 3.17 9.01 5.70
N VAL A 73 2.56 7.93 6.16
CA VAL A 73 1.59 7.96 7.26
C VAL A 73 2.25 8.34 8.59
N GLU A 74 3.46 7.81 8.85
CA GLU A 74 4.21 8.08 10.07
C GLU A 74 5.09 9.33 9.98
N ARG A 75 5.18 10.00 8.83
CA ARG A 75 6.05 11.19 8.59
C ARG A 75 7.53 10.90 8.85
N LYS A 76 7.99 9.69 8.55
CA LYS A 76 9.36 9.25 8.85
C LYS A 76 10.15 8.90 7.59
N ASN A 77 11.46 9.16 7.64
CA ASN A 77 12.41 8.79 6.59
C ASN A 77 12.15 9.43 5.22
N LEU A 78 11.29 10.45 5.14
CA LEU A 78 11.06 11.19 3.91
C LEU A 78 12.29 12.06 3.58
N ALA A 79 12.66 12.11 2.30
CA ALA A 79 13.76 12.93 1.84
C ALA A 79 13.33 14.41 1.78
N PRO A 80 14.20 15.37 2.15
CA PRO A 80 13.97 16.78 1.87
C PRO A 80 14.02 17.04 0.37
N ILE A 81 12.99 17.66 -0.18
CA ILE A 81 12.86 17.89 -1.62
C ILE A 81 12.71 19.37 -1.96
N ALA A 82 12.97 19.71 -3.22
CA ALA A 82 12.55 20.98 -3.83
C ALA A 82 11.40 20.75 -4.81
N LEU A 83 10.49 21.71 -4.88
CA LEU A 83 9.39 21.74 -5.84
C LEU A 83 9.58 22.87 -6.85
N LEU A 84 9.53 22.53 -8.13
CA LEU A 84 9.41 23.53 -9.21
C LEU A 84 8.10 23.30 -9.93
N ARG A 85 7.20 24.29 -9.89
CA ARG A 85 5.98 24.34 -10.70
C ARG A 85 6.17 25.22 -11.93
N ILE A 86 5.83 24.70 -13.10
CA ILE A 86 5.80 25.44 -14.37
C ILE A 86 4.35 25.81 -14.66
N GLY A 87 4.01 27.10 -14.59
CA GLY A 87 2.62 27.51 -14.78
C GLY A 87 2.28 28.96 -14.39
N ALA A 88 3.28 29.81 -14.17
CA ALA A 88 3.03 31.23 -13.99
C ALA A 88 2.62 31.89 -15.34
N PRO A 89 1.72 32.89 -15.31
CA PRO A 89 1.05 33.45 -14.12
C PRO A 89 -0.22 32.65 -13.70
N ALA A 90 -0.74 31.76 -14.53
CA ALA A 90 -2.07 31.15 -14.39
C ALA A 90 -2.22 30.34 -13.09
N ALA A 91 -1.18 29.63 -12.65
CA ALA A 91 -1.22 28.78 -11.46
C ALA A 91 -0.75 29.45 -10.17
N MET A 92 -0.47 30.75 -10.19
CA MET A 92 0.02 31.48 -9.00
C MET A 92 -1.04 31.67 -7.90
N GLY A 93 -2.31 31.67 -8.29
CA GLY A 93 -3.43 31.86 -7.34
C GLY A 93 -3.67 30.69 -6.40
N ILE A 94 -3.08 29.53 -6.66
CA ILE A 94 -3.21 28.33 -5.82
C ILE A 94 -1.82 27.92 -5.34
N PRO A 95 -1.46 28.19 -4.08
CA PRO A 95 -0.17 27.77 -3.54
C PRO A 95 0.02 26.25 -3.60
N PRO A 96 1.25 25.74 -3.80
CA PRO A 96 1.53 24.32 -3.60
C PRO A 96 1.15 23.85 -2.19
N MET A 97 0.80 22.58 -2.05
CA MET A 97 0.44 21.95 -0.76
C MET A 97 -0.72 22.64 -0.02
N THR A 98 -1.68 23.26 -0.74
CA THR A 98 -2.79 24.02 -0.15
C THR A 98 -3.57 23.19 0.87
N ASP A 99 -3.88 21.93 0.55
CA ASP A 99 -4.69 21.04 1.39
C ASP A 99 -3.85 20.01 2.18
N TRP A 100 -2.56 20.27 2.37
CA TRP A 100 -1.69 19.35 3.08
C TRP A 100 -1.81 19.52 4.61
N PRO A 101 -1.71 18.40 5.38
CA PRO A 101 -1.49 18.48 6.82
C PRO A 101 -0.19 19.23 7.12
N ASP A 102 -0.20 20.06 8.16
CA ASP A 102 0.95 20.92 8.48
C ASP A 102 2.20 20.14 8.91
N ASP A 103 2.00 18.95 9.48
CA ASP A 103 3.06 18.08 9.98
C ASP A 103 3.96 17.47 8.90
N ILE A 104 3.57 17.54 7.62
CA ILE A 104 4.37 17.00 6.50
C ILE A 104 4.82 18.07 5.50
N LYS A 105 4.33 19.31 5.59
CA LYS A 105 4.72 20.38 4.65
C LYS A 105 6.21 20.66 4.63
N ASN A 106 6.90 20.43 5.72
CA ASN A 106 8.34 20.63 5.87
C ASN A 106 9.21 19.70 5.00
N VAL A 107 8.62 18.69 4.38
CA VAL A 107 9.32 17.84 3.39
C VAL A 107 9.75 18.66 2.16
N VAL A 108 8.99 19.70 1.80
CA VAL A 108 9.35 20.64 0.74
C VAL A 108 10.14 21.81 1.35
N VAL A 109 11.46 21.73 1.24
CA VAL A 109 12.38 22.74 1.86
C VAL A 109 12.60 23.96 0.97
N ALA A 110 12.29 23.88 -0.31
CA ALA A 110 12.33 24.99 -1.25
C ALA A 110 11.28 24.79 -2.35
N GLN A 111 10.68 25.89 -2.81
CA GLN A 111 9.72 25.86 -3.90
C GLN A 111 9.81 27.11 -4.78
N ALA A 112 9.49 26.93 -6.07
CA ALA A 112 9.36 28.02 -7.02
C ALA A 112 8.23 27.75 -8.02
N ILE A 113 7.62 28.82 -8.51
CA ILE A 113 6.66 28.78 -9.63
C ILE A 113 7.25 29.66 -10.74
N ILE A 114 7.50 29.08 -11.90
CA ILE A 114 8.09 29.77 -13.05
C ILE A 114 7.10 29.89 -14.21
N SER A 115 7.40 30.81 -15.17
CA SER A 115 6.64 30.94 -16.39
C SER A 115 6.73 29.70 -17.27
N GLY A 116 5.64 29.35 -17.95
CA GLY A 116 5.51 28.21 -18.85
C GLY A 116 4.18 27.49 -18.69
N GLY A 117 4.11 26.26 -19.21
CA GLY A 117 2.94 25.41 -19.19
C GLY A 117 2.12 25.48 -20.47
N PHE A 118 1.03 24.71 -20.48
CA PHE A 118 0.20 24.55 -21.68
C PHE A 118 -1.26 24.78 -21.35
N GLU A 119 -2.06 25.02 -22.39
CA GLU A 119 -3.52 24.96 -22.36
C GLU A 119 -3.99 23.49 -22.55
N HIS A 120 -5.27 23.24 -22.31
CA HIS A 120 -5.89 21.91 -22.49
C HIS A 120 -5.79 21.37 -23.94
N ASN A 121 -5.56 22.21 -24.92
CA ASN A 121 -5.38 21.86 -26.34
C ASN A 121 -3.89 21.71 -26.74
N GLY A 122 -2.96 21.79 -25.77
CA GLY A 122 -1.50 21.68 -25.99
C GLY A 122 -0.83 22.96 -26.52
N LYS A 123 -1.57 24.07 -26.64
CA LYS A 123 -0.95 25.37 -26.95
C LYS A 123 -0.17 25.88 -25.75
N GLU A 124 0.97 26.48 -25.99
CA GLU A 124 1.78 27.09 -24.94
C GLU A 124 1.01 28.21 -24.23
N LEU A 125 0.94 28.13 -22.90
CA LEU A 125 0.29 29.12 -22.06
C LEU A 125 1.17 30.37 -21.88
N ALA A 126 2.47 30.15 -21.70
CA ALA A 126 3.50 31.17 -21.59
C ALA A 126 4.86 30.57 -21.97
N PRO A 127 5.83 31.39 -22.42
CA PRO A 127 7.19 30.93 -22.68
C PRO A 127 7.84 30.34 -21.43
N LEU A 128 8.61 29.26 -21.62
CA LEU A 128 9.33 28.61 -20.53
C LEU A 128 10.47 29.50 -20.04
N ASP A 129 10.52 29.81 -18.74
CA ASP A 129 11.59 30.59 -18.11
C ASP A 129 12.71 29.68 -17.59
N GLU A 130 13.61 29.27 -18.53
CA GLU A 130 14.77 28.45 -18.18
C GLU A 130 15.74 29.18 -17.23
N ALA A 131 15.86 30.49 -17.32
CA ALA A 131 16.77 31.27 -16.47
C ALA A 131 16.34 31.28 -15.02
N ALA A 132 15.04 31.43 -14.75
CA ALA A 132 14.48 31.29 -13.41
C ALA A 132 14.66 29.87 -12.85
N ALA A 133 14.48 28.84 -13.68
CA ALA A 133 14.73 27.46 -13.27
C ALA A 133 16.20 27.22 -12.91
N CYS A 134 17.14 27.66 -13.74
CA CYS A 134 18.58 27.56 -13.44
C CYS A 134 18.93 28.26 -12.12
N SER A 135 18.44 29.48 -11.92
CA SER A 135 18.68 30.25 -10.69
C SER A 135 18.12 29.52 -9.46
N PHE A 136 16.94 28.91 -9.58
CA PHE A 136 16.35 28.12 -8.52
C PHE A 136 17.20 26.89 -8.19
N PHE A 137 17.63 26.10 -9.19
CA PHE A 137 18.43 24.91 -8.98
C PHE A 137 19.80 25.24 -8.34
N GLU A 138 20.48 26.30 -8.78
CA GLU A 138 21.71 26.74 -8.12
C GLU A 138 21.49 27.12 -6.64
N SER A 139 20.34 27.70 -6.31
CA SER A 139 20.02 28.11 -4.93
C SER A 139 19.81 26.92 -3.98
N ILE A 140 19.43 25.76 -4.49
CA ILE A 140 19.13 24.54 -3.71
C ILE A 140 20.23 23.50 -3.74
N LYS A 141 21.32 23.75 -4.45
CA LYS A 141 22.43 22.81 -4.59
C LYS A 141 22.99 22.39 -3.24
N GLY A 142 23.07 21.07 -3.01
CA GLY A 142 23.51 20.49 -1.74
C GLY A 142 22.50 20.57 -0.57
N LYS A 143 21.28 21.09 -0.80
CA LYS A 143 20.25 21.24 0.25
C LYS A 143 19.13 20.21 0.15
N VAL A 144 19.00 19.54 -0.98
CA VAL A 144 17.91 18.60 -1.27
C VAL A 144 18.45 17.28 -1.81
N GLU A 145 17.71 16.20 -1.57
CA GLU A 145 18.03 14.86 -2.07
C GLU A 145 17.26 14.56 -3.37
N SER A 146 16.19 15.30 -3.65
CA SER A 146 15.31 15.08 -4.79
C SER A 146 14.60 16.36 -5.22
N VAL A 147 14.14 16.37 -6.46
CA VAL A 147 13.36 17.48 -7.05
C VAL A 147 12.08 16.96 -7.66
N ALA A 148 10.96 17.57 -7.30
CA ALA A 148 9.65 17.39 -7.93
C ALA A 148 9.42 18.52 -8.94
N ILE A 149 9.07 18.17 -10.18
CA ILE A 149 8.74 19.12 -11.25
C ILE A 149 7.31 18.86 -11.70
N SER A 150 6.46 19.89 -11.63
CA SER A 150 5.09 19.84 -12.13
C SER A 150 4.84 20.93 -13.14
N CYS A 151 3.94 20.66 -14.11
CA CYS A 151 3.59 21.63 -15.13
C CYS A 151 2.08 21.63 -15.40
N VAL A 152 1.53 22.80 -15.66
CA VAL A 152 0.14 22.96 -16.07
C VAL A 152 -0.09 22.23 -17.38
N PHE A 153 -1.07 21.31 -17.41
CA PHE A 153 -1.42 20.45 -18.55
C PHE A 153 -0.25 19.62 -19.13
N SER A 154 0.72 19.23 -18.29
CA SER A 154 1.82 18.35 -18.73
C SER A 154 1.36 16.96 -19.18
N THR A 155 0.16 16.54 -18.83
CA THR A 155 -0.44 15.29 -19.32
C THR A 155 -0.86 15.36 -20.80
N VAL A 156 -1.00 16.56 -21.34
CA VAL A 156 -1.28 16.80 -22.76
C VAL A 156 0.02 16.99 -23.54
N ARG A 157 0.97 17.73 -22.94
CA ARG A 157 2.26 18.05 -23.55
C ARG A 157 3.30 18.28 -22.45
N ASN A 158 4.41 17.53 -22.45
CA ASN A 158 5.35 17.46 -21.34
C ASN A 158 6.76 17.99 -21.63
N ASP A 159 7.01 18.58 -22.81
CA ASP A 159 8.33 19.06 -23.21
C ASP A 159 8.92 20.09 -22.24
N HIS A 160 8.11 20.95 -21.61
CA HIS A 160 8.58 21.86 -20.56
C HIS A 160 9.11 21.10 -19.33
N GLU A 161 8.41 20.07 -18.84
CA GLU A 161 8.91 19.26 -17.73
C GLU A 161 10.20 18.52 -18.08
N LEU A 162 10.27 17.95 -19.28
CA LEU A 162 11.45 17.23 -19.75
C LEU A 162 12.66 18.17 -19.84
N ARG A 163 12.47 19.36 -20.41
CA ARG A 163 13.54 20.36 -20.54
C ARG A 163 14.05 20.83 -19.17
N ILE A 164 13.14 21.12 -18.25
CA ILE A 164 13.52 21.53 -16.89
C ILE A 164 14.19 20.39 -16.12
N ALA A 165 13.78 19.13 -16.33
CA ALA A 165 14.44 17.98 -15.75
C ALA A 165 15.86 17.77 -16.27
N GLU A 166 16.14 18.09 -17.53
CA GLU A 166 17.51 18.11 -18.10
C GLU A 166 18.36 19.17 -17.39
N LEU A 167 17.90 20.42 -17.34
CA LEU A 167 18.59 21.51 -16.63
C LEU A 167 18.84 21.20 -15.16
N CYS A 168 17.88 20.59 -14.50
CA CYS A 168 18.03 20.13 -13.13
C CYS A 168 19.21 19.17 -12.97
N ARG A 169 19.32 18.16 -13.84
CA ARG A 169 20.42 17.18 -13.82
C ARG A 169 21.76 17.78 -14.22
N GLU A 170 21.78 18.75 -15.11
CA GLU A 170 23.00 19.48 -15.49
C GLU A 170 23.58 20.27 -14.31
N ILE A 171 22.72 20.91 -13.50
CA ILE A 171 23.12 21.79 -12.40
C ILE A 171 23.36 21.02 -11.10
N LEU A 172 22.45 20.11 -10.72
CA LEU A 172 22.51 19.39 -9.45
C LEU A 172 23.29 18.07 -9.53
N GLY A 173 23.57 17.57 -10.74
CA GLY A 173 24.24 16.29 -10.98
C GLY A 173 23.25 15.19 -11.42
N ARG A 174 23.78 14.20 -12.14
CA ARG A 174 22.95 13.11 -12.70
C ARG A 174 22.37 12.16 -11.67
N ASP A 175 22.94 12.14 -10.46
CA ASP A 175 22.50 11.27 -9.38
C ASP A 175 21.33 11.83 -8.57
N VAL A 176 20.95 13.11 -8.81
CA VAL A 176 19.78 13.69 -8.19
C VAL A 176 18.51 12.97 -8.66
N HIS A 177 17.65 12.59 -7.72
CA HIS A 177 16.36 12.02 -8.08
C HIS A 177 15.43 13.13 -8.58
N VAL A 178 14.92 12.99 -9.79
CA VAL A 178 13.99 13.95 -10.39
C VAL A 178 12.70 13.23 -10.74
N SER A 179 11.60 13.68 -10.13
CA SER A 179 10.24 13.24 -10.46
C SER A 179 9.55 14.29 -11.33
N ILE A 180 8.97 13.87 -12.44
CA ILE A 180 8.17 14.75 -13.31
C ILE A 180 6.69 14.32 -13.30
N SER A 181 5.79 15.29 -13.24
CA SER A 181 4.40 15.04 -12.92
C SER A 181 3.65 14.28 -14.02
N SER A 182 4.02 14.47 -15.28
CA SER A 182 3.42 13.77 -16.42
C SER A 182 3.67 12.26 -16.45
N GLU A 183 4.70 11.78 -15.73
CA GLU A 183 4.99 10.33 -15.60
C GLU A 183 4.29 9.67 -14.41
N ILE A 184 3.69 10.44 -13.49
CA ILE A 184 3.20 9.93 -12.20
C ILE A 184 1.68 10.00 -12.12
N GLY A 185 1.10 11.16 -12.38
CA GLY A 185 -0.34 11.35 -12.19
C GLY A 185 -1.10 11.65 -13.48
N SER A 186 -2.42 11.67 -13.35
CA SER A 186 -3.35 11.97 -14.44
C SER A 186 -3.73 13.46 -14.48
N MET A 187 -4.85 13.82 -15.15
CA MET A 187 -5.37 15.18 -15.15
C MET A 187 -5.70 15.66 -13.72
N GLY A 188 -5.51 16.97 -13.47
CA GLY A 188 -5.64 17.61 -12.16
C GLY A 188 -4.27 18.06 -11.66
N LEU A 189 -4.00 19.38 -11.72
CA LEU A 189 -2.67 19.93 -11.41
C LEU A 189 -2.26 19.63 -9.96
N ILE A 190 -3.14 19.91 -9.01
CA ILE A 190 -2.81 19.84 -7.58
C ILE A 190 -2.57 18.41 -7.13
N GLU A 191 -3.49 17.50 -7.44
CA GLU A 191 -3.39 16.08 -7.07
C GLU A 191 -2.18 15.41 -7.74
N ARG A 192 -1.86 15.80 -9.00
CA ARG A 192 -0.70 15.29 -9.72
C ARG A 192 0.60 15.84 -9.13
N GLU A 193 0.65 17.13 -8.81
CA GLU A 193 1.79 17.73 -8.10
C GLU A 193 2.01 17.09 -6.75
N ASN A 194 0.95 16.87 -5.97
CA ASN A 194 1.01 16.18 -4.69
C ASN A 194 1.62 14.78 -4.84
N ALA A 195 1.16 14.00 -5.81
CA ALA A 195 1.73 12.69 -6.12
C ALA A 195 3.22 12.77 -6.48
N THR A 196 3.61 13.80 -7.23
CA THR A 196 5.00 14.02 -7.65
C THR A 196 5.91 14.39 -6.47
N ILE A 197 5.42 15.23 -5.56
CA ILE A 197 6.12 15.58 -4.33
C ILE A 197 6.32 14.31 -3.47
N LEU A 198 5.27 13.51 -3.27
CA LEU A 198 5.36 12.28 -2.49
C LEU A 198 6.31 11.28 -3.14
N ASN A 199 6.29 11.12 -4.46
CA ASN A 199 7.24 10.26 -5.18
C ASN A 199 8.68 10.69 -4.92
N SER A 200 8.96 11.99 -5.03
CA SER A 200 10.28 12.56 -4.75
C SER A 200 10.71 12.35 -3.30
N ALA A 201 9.80 12.55 -2.33
CA ALA A 201 10.08 12.38 -0.91
C ALA A 201 10.39 10.93 -0.52
N LEU A 202 9.87 9.95 -1.28
CA LEU A 202 10.08 8.53 -1.06
C LEU A 202 11.40 7.98 -1.64
N CYS A 203 12.16 8.74 -2.40
CA CYS A 203 13.36 8.26 -3.11
C CYS A 203 14.38 7.60 -2.17
N LYS A 204 14.58 8.14 -0.97
CA LYS A 204 15.48 7.61 0.05
C LYS A 204 14.98 6.29 0.63
N VAL A 205 13.69 6.21 0.91
CA VAL A 205 13.02 4.98 1.37
C VAL A 205 13.19 3.88 0.33
N ALA A 206 12.86 4.19 -0.94
CA ALA A 206 12.94 3.25 -2.05
C ALA A 206 14.38 2.71 -2.26
N ARG A 207 15.38 3.59 -2.24
CA ARG A 207 16.78 3.19 -2.35
C ARG A 207 17.15 2.24 -1.22
N ARG A 208 16.84 2.62 0.02
CA ARG A 208 17.19 1.84 1.22
C ARG A 208 16.58 0.44 1.18
N PHE A 209 15.26 0.33 0.93
CA PHE A 209 14.62 -0.99 0.96
C PHE A 209 15.04 -1.87 -0.25
N THR A 210 15.24 -1.31 -1.44
CA THR A 210 15.67 -2.10 -2.59
C THR A 210 17.10 -2.61 -2.43
N GLU A 211 18.02 -1.79 -1.91
CA GLU A 211 19.40 -2.21 -1.62
C GLU A 211 19.46 -3.22 -0.47
N GLY A 212 18.69 -2.98 0.60
CA GLY A 212 18.59 -3.89 1.73
C GLY A 212 18.07 -5.26 1.32
N PHE A 213 16.98 -5.28 0.52
CA PHE A 213 16.40 -6.52 0.03
C PHE A 213 17.38 -7.31 -0.87
N ALA A 214 18.01 -6.65 -1.84
CA ALA A 214 19.00 -7.31 -2.70
C ALA A 214 20.17 -7.88 -1.91
N ARG A 215 20.66 -7.16 -0.89
CA ARG A 215 21.72 -7.62 -0.01
C ARG A 215 21.27 -8.83 0.82
N SER A 216 20.08 -8.76 1.43
CA SER A 216 19.53 -9.86 2.23
C SER A 216 19.41 -11.16 1.42
N LEU A 217 18.99 -11.08 0.15
CA LEU A 217 18.92 -12.23 -0.73
C LEU A 217 20.31 -12.79 -1.06
N ALA A 218 21.27 -11.92 -1.36
CA ALA A 218 22.65 -12.33 -1.66
C ALA A 218 23.31 -13.01 -0.44
N ASP A 219 23.12 -12.48 0.77
CA ASP A 219 23.65 -13.05 2.01
C ASP A 219 23.07 -14.44 2.31
N LEU A 220 21.87 -14.74 1.80
CA LEU A 220 21.22 -16.06 1.91
C LEU A 220 21.55 -16.98 0.71
N GLY A 221 22.44 -16.59 -0.19
CA GLY A 221 22.84 -17.37 -1.36
C GLY A 221 21.89 -17.30 -2.56
N VAL A 222 20.85 -16.45 -2.51
CA VAL A 222 19.94 -16.20 -3.63
C VAL A 222 20.58 -15.16 -4.56
N ILE A 223 21.55 -15.61 -5.36
CA ILE A 223 22.42 -14.74 -6.17
C ILE A 223 22.05 -14.65 -7.65
N ASN A 224 21.20 -15.57 -8.12
CA ASN A 224 20.80 -15.66 -9.53
C ASN A 224 19.38 -15.13 -9.79
N ALA A 225 18.72 -14.58 -8.78
CA ALA A 225 17.33 -14.16 -8.90
C ALA A 225 17.20 -12.78 -9.55
N ASP A 226 16.31 -12.67 -10.55
CA ASP A 226 15.76 -11.38 -10.95
C ASP A 226 14.83 -10.89 -9.86
N ILE A 227 15.06 -9.66 -9.39
CA ILE A 227 14.32 -9.08 -8.27
C ILE A 227 13.25 -8.13 -8.79
N TYR A 228 12.02 -8.36 -8.34
CA TYR A 228 10.86 -7.56 -8.66
C TYR A 228 10.17 -7.05 -7.38
N LEU A 229 9.43 -5.96 -7.54
CA LEU A 229 8.54 -5.43 -6.52
C LEU A 229 7.09 -5.45 -7.02
N SER A 230 6.18 -5.68 -6.09
CA SER A 230 4.75 -5.59 -6.40
C SER A 230 4.36 -4.14 -6.62
N GLN A 231 3.58 -3.91 -7.67
CA GLN A 231 2.99 -2.63 -8.00
C GLN A 231 1.52 -2.60 -7.56
N ASN A 232 1.02 -1.42 -7.30
CA ASN A 232 -0.34 -1.22 -6.80
C ASN A 232 -1.47 -1.57 -7.79
N ASP A 233 -1.16 -1.83 -9.06
CA ASP A 233 -2.09 -2.34 -10.07
C ASP A 233 -2.13 -3.89 -10.15
N GLY A 234 -1.37 -4.57 -9.30
CA GLY A 234 -1.25 -6.03 -9.29
C GLY A 234 -0.26 -6.62 -10.28
N THR A 235 0.59 -5.78 -10.88
CA THR A 235 1.71 -6.20 -11.71
C THR A 235 3.03 -6.16 -10.94
N LEU A 236 4.12 -6.53 -11.61
CA LEU A 236 5.46 -6.49 -11.05
C LEU A 236 6.30 -5.43 -11.77
N MET A 237 7.17 -4.77 -11.01
CA MET A 237 8.13 -3.81 -11.54
C MET A 237 9.55 -4.18 -11.13
N THR A 238 10.54 -3.79 -11.96
CA THR A 238 11.95 -3.95 -11.62
C THR A 238 12.36 -3.04 -10.47
N MET A 239 13.45 -3.37 -9.77
CA MET A 239 14.02 -2.49 -8.73
C MET A 239 14.35 -1.08 -9.25
N ALA A 240 14.84 -0.97 -10.48
CA ALA A 240 15.13 0.33 -11.10
C ALA A 240 13.87 1.18 -11.26
N HIS A 241 12.76 0.55 -11.70
CA HIS A 241 11.47 1.23 -11.82
C HIS A 241 10.92 1.64 -10.46
N ALA A 242 10.99 0.76 -9.45
CA ALA A 242 10.56 1.08 -8.08
C ALA A 242 11.36 2.22 -7.43
N ARG A 243 12.66 2.34 -7.74
CA ARG A 243 13.49 3.47 -7.29
C ARG A 243 13.09 4.78 -7.96
N ARG A 244 12.65 4.73 -9.24
CA ARG A 244 12.18 5.89 -9.98
C ARG A 244 10.78 6.31 -9.57
N TYR A 245 9.89 5.33 -9.34
CA TYR A 245 8.48 5.53 -9.02
C TYR A 245 8.06 4.80 -7.74
N PRO A 246 8.66 5.13 -6.59
CA PRO A 246 8.33 4.46 -5.33
C PRO A 246 6.86 4.60 -4.91
N ILE A 247 6.18 5.64 -5.36
CA ILE A 247 4.75 5.85 -5.10
C ILE A 247 3.89 4.68 -5.61
N LEU A 248 4.34 3.95 -6.64
CA LEU A 248 3.62 2.80 -7.20
C LEU A 248 3.66 1.55 -6.30
N THR A 249 4.43 1.55 -5.21
CA THR A 249 4.38 0.47 -4.20
C THR A 249 3.26 0.69 -3.16
N ILE A 250 2.63 1.87 -3.15
CA ILE A 250 1.59 2.20 -2.17
C ILE A 250 0.35 1.36 -2.45
N ALA A 251 -0.18 0.71 -1.40
CA ALA A 251 -1.33 -0.20 -1.45
C ALA A 251 -1.07 -1.50 -2.27
N CYS A 252 0.18 -1.92 -2.47
CA CYS A 252 0.46 -3.19 -3.15
C CYS A 252 0.05 -4.42 -2.31
N GLY A 253 0.04 -4.35 -0.96
CA GLY A 253 -0.38 -5.45 -0.09
C GLY A 253 -1.81 -5.92 -0.37
N PRO A 254 -2.84 -5.07 -0.22
CA PRO A 254 -4.22 -5.42 -0.58
C PRO A 254 -4.34 -5.91 -2.03
N THR A 255 -3.58 -5.32 -2.95
CA THR A 255 -3.58 -5.73 -4.36
C THR A 255 -3.02 -7.13 -4.56
N ASN A 256 -1.96 -7.51 -3.82
CA ASN A 256 -1.42 -8.86 -3.84
C ASN A 256 -2.46 -9.89 -3.37
N SER A 257 -3.18 -9.59 -2.27
CA SER A 257 -4.26 -10.44 -1.77
C SER A 257 -5.37 -10.62 -2.81
N ILE A 258 -5.81 -9.52 -3.45
CA ILE A 258 -6.84 -9.56 -4.50
C ILE A 258 -6.37 -10.40 -5.70
N ARG A 259 -5.12 -10.21 -6.16
CA ARG A 259 -4.55 -10.99 -7.26
C ARG A 259 -4.40 -12.47 -6.90
N GLY A 260 -3.92 -12.75 -5.69
CA GLY A 260 -3.81 -14.12 -5.17
C GLY A 260 -5.17 -14.81 -5.07
N ALA A 261 -6.18 -14.11 -4.57
CA ALA A 261 -7.55 -14.59 -4.49
C ALA A 261 -8.12 -14.94 -5.86
N SER A 262 -7.96 -14.06 -6.86
CA SER A 262 -8.37 -14.32 -8.25
C SER A 262 -7.67 -15.57 -8.83
N TYR A 263 -6.36 -15.65 -8.64
CA TYR A 263 -5.56 -16.75 -9.17
C TYR A 263 -5.96 -18.12 -8.57
N LEU A 264 -6.15 -18.17 -7.25
CA LEU A 264 -6.47 -19.41 -6.53
C LEU A 264 -7.91 -19.85 -6.75
N SER A 265 -8.87 -18.91 -6.71
CA SER A 265 -10.30 -19.20 -6.88
C SER A 265 -10.71 -19.39 -8.34
N LYS A 266 -9.89 -18.92 -9.29
CA LYS A 266 -10.20 -18.85 -10.72
C LYS A 266 -11.37 -17.95 -11.08
N HIS A 267 -11.76 -17.03 -10.16
CA HIS A 267 -12.76 -16.01 -10.45
C HIS A 267 -12.09 -14.80 -11.08
N GLU A 268 -12.60 -14.39 -12.24
CA GLU A 268 -12.15 -13.19 -12.96
C GLU A 268 -12.93 -11.94 -12.54
N ASN A 269 -14.12 -12.11 -11.96
CA ASN A 269 -14.98 -11.03 -11.48
C ASN A 269 -15.56 -11.43 -10.12
N ALA A 270 -15.15 -10.76 -9.05
CA ALA A 270 -15.59 -10.99 -7.69
C ALA A 270 -15.24 -9.80 -6.79
N ILE A 271 -15.79 -9.77 -5.58
CA ILE A 271 -15.29 -8.92 -4.51
C ILE A 271 -14.46 -9.79 -3.57
N VAL A 272 -13.24 -9.34 -3.27
CA VAL A 272 -12.35 -9.97 -2.30
C VAL A 272 -12.46 -9.22 -0.98
N ILE A 273 -12.64 -9.95 0.09
CA ILE A 273 -12.62 -9.44 1.47
C ILE A 273 -11.44 -10.08 2.17
N ASP A 274 -10.37 -9.30 2.38
CA ASP A 274 -9.16 -9.72 3.09
C ASP A 274 -9.25 -9.28 4.55
N VAL A 275 -9.51 -10.25 5.43
CA VAL A 275 -9.65 -9.99 6.87
C VAL A 275 -8.33 -10.26 7.57
N GLY A 276 -7.65 -9.19 7.94
CA GLY A 276 -6.41 -9.25 8.71
C GLY A 276 -6.63 -9.33 10.23
N GLY A 277 -5.56 -9.10 10.98
CA GLY A 277 -5.63 -9.00 12.44
C GLY A 277 -6.24 -7.68 12.94
N THR A 278 -6.08 -6.59 12.19
CA THR A 278 -6.45 -5.22 12.59
C THR A 278 -7.48 -4.59 11.66
N THR A 279 -7.35 -4.80 10.37
CA THR A 279 -8.18 -4.22 9.32
C THR A 279 -8.75 -5.29 8.40
N THR A 280 -9.80 -4.91 7.69
CA THR A 280 -10.35 -5.67 6.57
C THR A 280 -10.26 -4.79 5.33
N ASP A 281 -9.60 -5.32 4.29
CA ASP A 281 -9.49 -4.69 2.99
C ASP A 281 -10.47 -5.35 2.01
N ILE A 282 -11.30 -4.53 1.36
CA ILE A 282 -12.30 -4.98 0.42
C ILE A 282 -11.99 -4.39 -0.95
N GLY A 283 -11.72 -5.27 -1.91
CA GLY A 283 -11.37 -4.87 -3.27
C GLY A 283 -12.13 -5.63 -4.32
N VAL A 284 -12.18 -5.08 -5.52
CA VAL A 284 -12.93 -5.66 -6.65
C VAL A 284 -11.97 -6.25 -7.67
N ILE A 285 -12.21 -7.50 -8.06
CA ILE A 285 -11.58 -8.13 -9.23
C ILE A 285 -12.47 -7.85 -10.45
N GLN A 286 -11.85 -7.35 -11.50
CA GLN A 286 -12.48 -7.16 -12.79
C GLN A 286 -11.55 -7.73 -13.89
N ASN A 287 -12.03 -8.69 -14.65
CA ASN A 287 -11.24 -9.40 -15.68
C ASN A 287 -9.90 -9.95 -15.13
N GLY A 288 -9.93 -10.49 -13.92
CA GLY A 288 -8.76 -11.07 -13.26
C GLY A 288 -7.77 -10.08 -12.65
N PHE A 289 -8.05 -8.76 -12.71
CA PHE A 289 -7.19 -7.70 -12.14
C PHE A 289 -7.94 -6.87 -11.10
N PRO A 290 -7.23 -6.27 -10.13
CA PRO A 290 -7.82 -5.28 -9.24
C PRO A 290 -8.41 -4.12 -10.03
N ARG A 291 -9.65 -3.73 -9.71
CA ARG A 291 -10.26 -2.54 -10.27
C ARG A 291 -9.48 -1.30 -9.85
N GLU A 292 -9.19 -0.42 -10.80
CA GLU A 292 -8.59 0.88 -10.50
C GLU A 292 -9.65 1.85 -9.96
N SER A 293 -9.27 2.64 -8.96
CA SER A 293 -10.13 3.73 -8.46
C SER A 293 -10.23 4.82 -9.51
N SER A 294 -11.46 5.28 -9.78
CA SER A 294 -11.72 6.45 -10.63
C SER A 294 -11.57 7.77 -9.87
N MET A 295 -11.42 7.73 -8.56
CA MET A 295 -11.34 8.90 -7.70
C MET A 295 -9.90 9.18 -7.26
N ALA A 296 -9.66 10.45 -6.94
CA ALA A 296 -8.41 10.84 -6.29
C ALA A 296 -8.24 10.10 -4.96
N ALA A 297 -7.10 9.44 -4.79
CA ALA A 297 -6.79 8.73 -3.57
C ALA A 297 -6.18 9.67 -2.52
N THR A 298 -6.52 9.45 -1.25
CA THR A 298 -5.92 10.20 -0.14
C THR A 298 -4.94 9.33 0.62
N ILE A 299 -3.68 9.76 0.70
CA ILE A 299 -2.62 9.05 1.39
C ILE A 299 -2.03 9.94 2.46
N GLY A 300 -2.10 9.49 3.71
CA GLY A 300 -1.64 10.29 4.86
C GLY A 300 -2.28 11.68 4.95
N GLY A 301 -3.52 11.84 4.49
CA GLY A 301 -4.24 13.12 4.44
C GLY A 301 -3.98 13.96 3.20
N ILE A 302 -3.20 13.47 2.22
CA ILE A 302 -2.83 14.19 1.00
C ILE A 302 -3.58 13.59 -0.19
N ARG A 303 -4.33 14.41 -0.92
CA ARG A 303 -5.04 14.01 -2.14
C ARG A 303 -4.09 13.87 -3.31
N THR A 304 -4.19 12.75 -4.01
CA THR A 304 -3.33 12.39 -5.16
C THR A 304 -4.16 11.79 -6.29
N ASN A 305 -3.65 11.79 -7.50
CA ASN A 305 -4.34 11.23 -8.67
C ASN A 305 -3.48 10.26 -9.49
N PHE A 306 -2.47 9.65 -8.89
CA PHE A 306 -1.83 8.50 -9.53
C PHE A 306 -2.74 7.26 -9.44
N ARG A 307 -2.48 6.28 -10.29
CA ARG A 307 -3.29 5.06 -10.32
C ARG A 307 -3.24 4.32 -8.98
N MET A 308 -4.40 4.03 -8.44
CA MET A 308 -4.57 3.30 -7.18
C MET A 308 -5.62 2.21 -7.36
N PRO A 309 -5.46 1.07 -6.69
CA PRO A 309 -6.52 0.07 -6.63
C PRO A 309 -7.74 0.66 -5.91
N ASP A 310 -8.91 0.24 -6.35
CA ASP A 310 -10.16 0.56 -5.67
C ASP A 310 -10.34 -0.40 -4.49
N VAL A 311 -9.83 0.01 -3.34
CA VAL A 311 -9.85 -0.76 -2.09
C VAL A 311 -10.46 0.08 -0.99
N LEU A 312 -11.42 -0.48 -0.30
CA LEU A 312 -12.01 0.07 0.92
C LEU A 312 -11.45 -0.66 2.13
N THR A 313 -10.80 0.08 3.02
CA THR A 313 -10.28 -0.45 4.28
C THR A 313 -11.18 -0.06 5.44
N ILE A 314 -11.59 -1.02 6.26
CA ILE A 314 -12.34 -0.78 7.50
C ILE A 314 -11.54 -1.28 8.71
N GLY A 315 -11.72 -0.60 9.86
CA GLY A 315 -11.05 -0.91 11.12
C GLY A 315 -11.67 -2.13 11.84
N LEU A 316 -11.79 -3.24 11.14
CA LEU A 316 -12.30 -4.52 11.62
C LEU A 316 -11.32 -5.62 11.26
N GLY A 317 -10.95 -6.46 12.21
CA GLY A 317 -10.09 -7.63 12.01
C GLY A 317 -10.22 -8.61 13.17
N GLY A 318 -9.51 -9.73 13.12
CA GLY A 318 -9.57 -10.75 14.17
C GLY A 318 -9.24 -10.23 15.58
N GLY A 319 -8.30 -9.26 15.66
CA GLY A 319 -7.89 -8.62 16.92
C GLY A 319 -8.73 -7.40 17.32
N SER A 320 -9.78 -7.05 16.58
CA SER A 320 -10.65 -5.92 16.93
C SER A 320 -11.29 -6.09 18.29
N ILE A 321 -11.17 -5.06 19.15
CA ILE A 321 -11.63 -5.10 20.52
C ILE A 321 -13.15 -4.95 20.56
N VAL A 322 -13.82 -5.83 21.29
CA VAL A 322 -15.26 -5.81 21.50
C VAL A 322 -15.58 -5.16 22.84
N ARG A 323 -16.40 -4.11 22.84
CA ARG A 323 -16.79 -3.39 24.05
C ARG A 323 -18.29 -3.18 24.12
N GLN A 324 -18.81 -3.22 25.34
CA GLN A 324 -20.16 -2.72 25.64
C GLN A 324 -20.06 -1.35 26.30
N ARG A 325 -20.70 -0.36 25.71
CA ARG A 325 -20.79 0.99 26.27
C ARG A 325 -21.83 1.05 27.40
N SER A 326 -21.79 2.09 28.23
CA SER A 326 -22.70 2.29 29.34
C SER A 326 -24.19 2.34 28.96
N ASN A 327 -24.48 2.71 27.70
CA ASN A 327 -25.85 2.71 27.15
C ASN A 327 -26.29 1.34 26.59
N GLY A 328 -25.47 0.29 26.76
CA GLY A 328 -25.77 -1.05 26.26
C GLY A 328 -25.39 -1.30 24.80
N THR A 329 -24.93 -0.29 24.06
CA THR A 329 -24.47 -0.44 22.68
C THR A 329 -23.17 -1.24 22.63
N ILE A 330 -23.07 -2.20 21.70
CA ILE A 330 -21.84 -2.96 21.44
C ILE A 330 -21.09 -2.30 20.30
N THR A 331 -19.78 -2.20 20.45
CA THR A 331 -18.85 -1.74 19.41
C THR A 331 -17.76 -2.79 19.18
N VAL A 332 -17.37 -2.97 17.89
CA VAL A 332 -16.28 -3.83 17.48
C VAL A 332 -15.31 -2.99 16.66
N GLY A 333 -14.07 -2.90 17.13
CA GLY A 333 -13.10 -1.98 16.52
C GLY A 333 -13.45 -0.49 16.73
N PRO A 334 -12.75 0.45 16.04
CA PRO A 334 -11.56 0.24 15.24
C PRO A 334 -10.31 -0.13 16.06
N ASP A 335 -10.35 0.04 17.39
CA ASP A 335 -9.24 -0.37 18.26
C ASP A 335 -9.00 -1.88 18.15
N SER A 336 -7.73 -2.27 18.07
CA SER A 336 -7.33 -3.67 17.94
C SER A 336 -6.15 -3.98 18.85
N VAL A 337 -6.05 -5.25 19.27
CA VAL A 337 -4.85 -5.76 19.95
C VAL A 337 -3.69 -5.99 18.99
N GLY A 338 -3.95 -5.93 17.67
CA GLY A 338 -2.95 -6.05 16.62
C GLY A 338 -2.19 -7.38 16.70
N TYR A 339 -0.86 -7.32 16.50
CA TYR A 339 0.04 -8.48 16.55
C TYR A 339 0.09 -9.15 17.94
N ARG A 340 -0.38 -8.48 18.99
CA ARG A 340 -0.41 -9.02 20.36
C ARG A 340 -1.64 -9.89 20.63
N ILE A 341 -2.33 -10.37 19.60
CA ILE A 341 -3.54 -11.18 19.74
C ILE A 341 -3.30 -12.42 20.58
N THR A 342 -2.17 -13.09 20.42
CA THR A 342 -1.79 -14.29 21.19
C THR A 342 -1.50 -14.03 22.67
N GLU A 343 -1.25 -12.77 23.05
CA GLU A 343 -1.02 -12.36 24.44
C GLU A 343 -2.28 -11.77 25.08
N LYS A 344 -3.09 -11.05 24.28
CA LYS A 344 -4.17 -10.21 24.78
C LYS A 344 -5.57 -10.80 24.66
N ALA A 345 -5.83 -11.60 23.61
CA ALA A 345 -7.16 -12.19 23.41
C ALA A 345 -7.47 -13.25 24.48
N LEU A 346 -8.72 -13.31 24.93
CA LEU A 346 -9.15 -14.26 25.96
C LEU A 346 -8.86 -15.70 25.57
N ILE A 347 -9.08 -16.07 24.31
CA ILE A 347 -8.88 -17.43 23.79
C ILE A 347 -7.45 -17.95 24.02
N PHE A 348 -6.46 -17.06 24.10
CA PHE A 348 -5.07 -17.37 24.38
C PHE A 348 -4.68 -17.12 25.85
N GLY A 349 -5.63 -16.67 26.70
CA GLY A 349 -5.42 -16.45 28.13
C GLY A 349 -5.14 -15.00 28.50
N GLY A 350 -5.35 -14.08 27.60
CA GLY A 350 -5.33 -12.64 27.86
C GLY A 350 -6.56 -12.14 28.63
N ASP A 351 -6.75 -10.84 28.61
CA ASP A 351 -7.77 -10.10 29.37
C ASP A 351 -8.75 -9.30 28.49
N THR A 352 -8.60 -9.37 27.19
CA THR A 352 -9.31 -8.52 26.23
C THR A 352 -10.21 -9.34 25.33
N ILE A 353 -11.49 -8.98 25.25
CA ILE A 353 -12.43 -9.61 24.32
C ILE A 353 -12.19 -9.08 22.91
N THR A 354 -11.91 -9.97 21.98
CA THR A 354 -11.66 -9.64 20.56
C THR A 354 -12.73 -10.27 19.66
N ALA A 355 -12.78 -9.85 18.39
CA ALA A 355 -13.66 -10.45 17.39
C ALA A 355 -13.39 -11.95 17.21
N THR A 356 -12.13 -12.39 17.33
CA THR A 356 -11.77 -13.83 17.34
C THR A 356 -12.41 -14.57 18.51
N ASP A 357 -12.43 -13.98 19.72
CA ASP A 357 -13.07 -14.59 20.89
C ASP A 357 -14.57 -14.77 20.67
N ILE A 358 -15.22 -13.81 20.02
CA ILE A 358 -16.65 -13.88 19.66
C ILE A 358 -16.90 -15.04 18.69
N ALA A 359 -16.11 -15.16 17.64
CA ALA A 359 -16.26 -16.23 16.66
C ALA A 359 -16.09 -17.63 17.30
N VAL A 360 -15.07 -17.81 18.15
CA VAL A 360 -14.84 -19.07 18.87
C VAL A 360 -15.95 -19.35 19.90
N ARG A 361 -16.43 -18.31 20.63
CA ARG A 361 -17.54 -18.45 21.57
C ARG A 361 -18.81 -18.96 20.90
N LEU A 362 -19.10 -18.47 19.70
CA LEU A 362 -20.24 -18.87 18.88
C LEU A 362 -20.04 -20.20 18.13
N GLY A 363 -18.86 -20.81 18.24
CA GLY A 363 -18.55 -22.08 17.59
C GLY A 363 -18.33 -22.00 16.09
N MET A 364 -18.04 -20.80 15.56
CA MET A 364 -17.77 -20.60 14.13
C MET A 364 -16.41 -21.18 13.70
N TYR A 365 -15.46 -21.21 14.65
CA TYR A 365 -14.11 -21.72 14.40
C TYR A 365 -13.51 -22.34 15.66
N GLU A 366 -12.66 -23.35 15.48
CA GLU A 366 -11.91 -23.97 16.57
C GLU A 366 -10.51 -23.40 16.63
N LEU A 367 -10.19 -22.65 17.70
CA LEU A 367 -8.90 -22.01 17.91
C LEU A 367 -8.62 -21.88 19.40
N GLY A 368 -7.39 -22.11 19.81
CA GLY A 368 -6.93 -21.92 21.18
C GLY A 368 -7.70 -22.75 22.23
N ASP A 369 -7.92 -22.18 23.40
CA ASP A 369 -8.64 -22.85 24.51
C ASP A 369 -10.07 -22.29 24.65
N ARG A 370 -11.03 -22.96 24.03
CA ARG A 370 -12.45 -22.58 24.04
C ARG A 370 -13.03 -22.39 25.44
N SER A 371 -12.46 -23.04 26.47
CA SER A 371 -12.96 -22.91 27.85
C SER A 371 -12.79 -21.46 28.36
N LYS A 372 -11.80 -20.72 27.88
CA LYS A 372 -11.51 -19.35 28.30
C LYS A 372 -12.55 -18.34 27.82
N VAL A 373 -13.26 -18.61 26.73
CA VAL A 373 -14.33 -17.77 26.20
C VAL A 373 -15.73 -18.23 26.62
N ALA A 374 -15.84 -19.35 27.35
CA ALA A 374 -17.12 -19.90 27.81
C ALA A 374 -17.90 -18.93 28.72
N GLY A 375 -17.19 -18.06 29.45
CA GLY A 375 -17.77 -17.01 30.28
C GLY A 375 -18.38 -15.82 29.55
N ILE A 376 -18.17 -15.71 28.25
CA ILE A 376 -18.79 -14.65 27.43
C ILE A 376 -20.28 -14.98 27.27
N ASP A 377 -21.13 -14.03 27.66
CA ASP A 377 -22.59 -14.16 27.49
C ASP A 377 -22.94 -14.36 26.01
N GLU A 378 -23.82 -15.32 25.73
CA GLU A 378 -24.16 -15.67 24.34
C GLU A 378 -24.94 -14.57 23.63
N ALA A 379 -25.84 -13.88 24.34
CA ALA A 379 -26.59 -12.78 23.77
C ALA A 379 -25.67 -11.58 23.46
N PHE A 380 -24.65 -11.35 24.29
CA PHE A 380 -23.59 -10.37 23.99
C PHE A 380 -22.80 -10.79 22.75
N ALA A 381 -22.38 -12.05 22.65
CA ALA A 381 -21.61 -12.55 21.50
C ALA A 381 -22.41 -12.46 20.19
N LEU A 382 -23.72 -12.80 20.21
CA LEU A 382 -24.59 -12.68 19.05
C LEU A 382 -24.78 -11.22 18.60
N LYS A 383 -24.90 -10.29 19.54
CA LYS A 383 -24.97 -8.84 19.22
C LYS A 383 -23.66 -8.34 18.65
N ALA A 384 -22.53 -8.74 19.18
CA ALA A 384 -21.20 -8.39 18.64
C ALA A 384 -21.03 -8.91 17.22
N MET A 385 -21.45 -10.15 16.96
CA MET A 385 -21.43 -10.74 15.62
C MET A 385 -22.35 -10.00 14.64
N ALA A 386 -23.50 -9.52 15.09
CA ALA A 386 -24.38 -8.70 14.26
C ALA A 386 -23.69 -7.38 13.85
N VAL A 387 -22.94 -6.74 14.75
CA VAL A 387 -22.17 -5.52 14.44
C VAL A 387 -21.04 -5.82 13.44
N ILE A 388 -20.31 -6.93 13.62
CA ILE A 388 -19.26 -7.37 12.68
C ILE A 388 -19.86 -7.53 11.28
N ARG A 389 -20.95 -8.28 11.19
CA ARG A 389 -21.63 -8.57 9.94
C ARG A 389 -22.14 -7.29 9.28
N GLU A 390 -22.80 -6.40 10.01
CA GLU A 390 -23.29 -5.12 9.48
C GLU A 390 -22.15 -4.25 8.91
N GLN A 391 -21.00 -4.16 9.58
CA GLN A 391 -19.84 -3.41 9.08
C GLN A 391 -19.36 -3.95 7.74
N VAL A 392 -19.25 -5.27 7.60
CA VAL A 392 -18.77 -5.91 6.37
C VAL A 392 -19.81 -5.80 5.25
N GLU A 393 -21.10 -6.02 5.55
CA GLU A 393 -22.18 -5.91 4.56
C GLU A 393 -22.31 -4.47 4.03
N ASN A 394 -22.17 -3.44 4.87
CA ASN A 394 -22.15 -2.05 4.46
C ASN A 394 -20.92 -1.73 3.57
N ALA A 395 -19.77 -2.26 3.92
CA ALA A 395 -18.56 -2.09 3.14
C ALA A 395 -18.66 -2.82 1.78
N LEU A 396 -19.21 -4.04 1.77
CA LEU A 396 -19.49 -4.79 0.55
C LEU A 396 -20.44 -4.02 -0.38
N ASP A 397 -21.54 -3.47 0.16
CA ASP A 397 -22.51 -2.68 -0.61
C ASP A 397 -21.87 -1.41 -1.20
N THR A 398 -20.98 -0.75 -0.45
CA THR A 398 -20.23 0.42 -0.92
C THR A 398 -19.35 0.11 -2.14
N MET A 399 -18.78 -1.10 -2.20
CA MET A 399 -17.88 -1.52 -3.29
C MET A 399 -18.62 -2.06 -4.52
N LYS A 400 -19.91 -2.35 -4.40
CA LYS A 400 -20.75 -2.81 -5.52
C LYS A 400 -21.06 -1.65 -6.47
N VAL A 401 -21.10 -1.94 -7.76
CA VAL A 401 -21.51 -0.98 -8.81
C VAL A 401 -22.94 -1.24 -9.31
N SER A 402 -23.60 -2.26 -8.77
CA SER A 402 -24.99 -2.62 -9.09
C SER A 402 -25.68 -3.27 -7.90
N ASN A 403 -27.01 -3.31 -7.93
CA ASN A 403 -27.80 -3.97 -6.88
C ASN A 403 -27.81 -5.50 -6.97
N SER A 404 -27.16 -6.09 -7.98
CA SER A 404 -27.10 -7.55 -8.12
C SER A 404 -26.13 -8.16 -7.11
N ASP A 405 -26.43 -9.39 -6.71
CA ASP A 405 -25.53 -10.18 -5.88
C ASP A 405 -24.25 -10.52 -6.64
N VAL A 406 -23.12 -10.47 -5.94
CA VAL A 406 -21.77 -10.69 -6.48
C VAL A 406 -21.12 -11.90 -5.82
N ASP A 407 -20.17 -12.52 -6.52
CA ASP A 407 -19.34 -13.55 -5.90
C ASP A 407 -18.34 -12.90 -4.96
N VAL A 408 -18.21 -13.44 -3.75
CA VAL A 408 -17.32 -12.94 -2.71
C VAL A 408 -16.28 -14.00 -2.40
N ILE A 409 -15.03 -13.57 -2.29
CA ILE A 409 -13.91 -14.43 -1.92
C ILE A 409 -13.36 -13.91 -0.60
N LEU A 410 -13.41 -14.75 0.44
CA LEU A 410 -12.83 -14.46 1.73
C LEU A 410 -11.38 -14.93 1.76
N VAL A 411 -10.49 -14.04 2.19
CA VAL A 411 -9.08 -14.32 2.43
C VAL A 411 -8.61 -13.71 3.74
N GLY A 412 -7.38 -14.01 4.13
CA GLY A 412 -6.81 -13.52 5.38
C GLY A 412 -7.16 -14.37 6.60
N GLY A 413 -6.25 -14.40 7.58
CA GLY A 413 -6.39 -15.22 8.78
C GLY A 413 -7.52 -14.80 9.72
N GLY A 414 -8.03 -13.56 9.57
CA GLY A 414 -9.18 -13.04 10.33
C GLY A 414 -10.53 -13.44 9.72
N SER A 415 -10.60 -14.05 8.54
CA SER A 415 -11.86 -14.44 7.88
C SER A 415 -12.76 -15.34 8.73
N ILE A 416 -12.19 -16.01 9.72
CA ILE A 416 -12.92 -16.81 10.73
C ILE A 416 -13.99 -16.05 11.51
N ILE A 417 -13.91 -14.69 11.53
CA ILE A 417 -14.91 -13.84 12.19
C ILE A 417 -16.13 -13.58 11.32
N LEU A 418 -16.13 -13.98 10.05
CA LEU A 418 -17.21 -13.74 9.11
C LEU A 418 -18.10 -14.97 8.95
N PRO A 419 -19.42 -14.78 8.80
CA PRO A 419 -20.33 -15.87 8.51
C PRO A 419 -20.21 -16.32 7.03
N GLU A 420 -20.61 -17.55 6.76
CA GLU A 420 -20.67 -18.14 5.41
C GLU A 420 -21.67 -17.44 4.47
N LYS A 421 -22.56 -16.60 5.02
CA LYS A 421 -23.58 -15.86 4.26
C LYS A 421 -23.55 -14.40 4.61
N LEU A 422 -23.33 -13.57 3.59
CA LEU A 422 -23.35 -12.12 3.66
C LEU A 422 -24.46 -11.58 2.75
N ALA A 423 -25.16 -10.55 3.19
CA ALA A 423 -26.18 -9.90 2.36
C ALA A 423 -25.51 -9.25 1.13
N GLY A 424 -26.10 -9.47 -0.03
CA GLY A 424 -25.54 -8.97 -1.30
C GLY A 424 -24.45 -9.85 -1.92
N ALA A 425 -24.11 -10.99 -1.29
CA ALA A 425 -23.24 -12.00 -1.87
C ALA A 425 -24.08 -13.15 -2.49
N ARG A 426 -23.69 -13.57 -3.72
CA ARG A 426 -24.25 -14.77 -4.38
C ARG A 426 -23.63 -16.04 -3.81
N SER A 427 -22.34 -15.99 -3.57
CA SER A 427 -21.51 -17.02 -2.95
C SER A 427 -20.44 -16.38 -2.09
N VAL A 428 -20.00 -17.08 -1.08
CA VAL A 428 -18.90 -16.67 -0.20
C VAL A 428 -17.89 -17.82 -0.11
#